data_43598f67924a14e40391ea62e3fa90c1
#
_entry.id   43598f67924a14e40391ea62e3fa90c1
#
_cell.length_a   1.000
_cell.length_b   1.000
_cell.length_c   1.000
_cell.angle_alpha   90.00
_cell.angle_beta   90.00
_cell.angle_gamma   90.00
#
_symmetry.space_group_name_H-M   'P 1'
#
loop_
_entity.id
_entity.type
_entity.pdbx_description
1 polymer ?
#
loop_
_entity_poly.entity_id
_entity_poly.type
_entity_poly.pdbx_seq_one_letter_code
_entity_poly.pdbx_strand_id
1 'polypeptide(L)'
;MLNTHSSEGPDTLITSHFRQGQLPWQVEKAISIAPEGEVRDMLLLSVLTNSAYALPAMRMYHGFPHHVYGPELMTMVLAPAASGKGIMNYGKQLLQGIENEHGEFIYLPANTSSAALMSYLKMLKGRGIMMATEIDTLTKALDSTTGGFSDTLRNMFEHETISKLRKNQEELIEIPDPHFSILISGTFNQLKPLIKSRENGLMSRFASYVVKQTQDFDDRVWLDTEEGAVPQEVVLYQQLAKEISHRYACMKKSKHYCYFYLTDAQRKSITRMFRAMYDTLRPAFGNEFDSILKRMPVIMKRIGMILTGFRLDMSQPLPERVVCSDDDFDTLLLIGHKLLLHSAMMFQMLPNSKDAAPGEIGHNLVQKQFFQMLPTDFTKQDAVKTAEVLGIASRTMERWLAKSIQSLEIERINQGAYKKLPSKNMSA
;
A
#
# COMPACT_ATOMS: atom_id res chain seq x y z
N MET A 1 -7.79 -33.74 -23.84
CA MET A 1 -6.60 -32.97 -23.45
C MET A 1 -7.02 -32.04 -22.31
N LEU A 2 -6.78 -32.46 -21.08
CA LEU A 2 -7.15 -31.71 -19.88
C LEU A 2 -6.04 -30.70 -19.58
N ASN A 3 -6.38 -29.41 -19.62
CA ASN A 3 -5.49 -28.33 -19.22
C ASN A 3 -5.13 -28.51 -17.74
N THR A 4 -3.86 -28.71 -17.48
CA THR A 4 -3.24 -28.61 -16.15
C THR A 4 -3.33 -27.16 -15.69
N HIS A 5 -4.29 -26.86 -14.80
CA HIS A 5 -4.30 -25.57 -14.10
C HIS A 5 -3.12 -25.53 -13.14
N SER A 6 -2.16 -24.66 -13.44
CA SER A 6 -1.12 -24.25 -12.53
C SER A 6 -1.74 -23.66 -11.28
N SER A 7 -1.30 -24.09 -10.11
CA SER A 7 -1.68 -23.59 -8.79
C SER A 7 -1.03 -22.22 -8.51
N GLU A 8 -1.26 -21.24 -9.37
CA GLU A 8 -0.86 -19.87 -9.13
C GLU A 8 -1.84 -19.23 -8.15
N GLY A 9 -1.33 -18.66 -7.07
CA GLY A 9 -2.11 -17.87 -6.11
C GLY A 9 -2.82 -16.70 -6.82
N PRO A 10 -3.70 -15.96 -6.13
CA PRO A 10 -4.47 -14.90 -6.77
C PRO A 10 -3.56 -13.93 -7.51
N ASP A 11 -3.92 -13.61 -8.76
CA ASP A 11 -3.24 -12.60 -9.55
C ASP A 11 -3.34 -11.24 -8.83
N THR A 12 -2.18 -10.72 -8.43
CA THR A 12 -2.06 -9.48 -7.67
C THR A 12 -1.41 -8.34 -8.46
N LEU A 13 -0.98 -8.58 -9.70
CA LEU A 13 -0.40 -7.55 -10.55
C LEU A 13 -1.43 -6.46 -10.88
N ILE A 14 -0.95 -5.24 -11.04
CA ILE A 14 -1.76 -4.05 -11.30
C ILE A 14 -1.63 -3.64 -12.76
N THR A 15 -0.43 -3.29 -13.19
CA THR A 15 -0.18 -2.64 -14.48
C THR A 15 -0.39 -3.55 -15.67
N SER A 16 -0.27 -4.86 -15.51
CA SER A 16 -0.53 -5.86 -16.56
C SER A 16 -2.00 -5.91 -17.02
N HIS A 17 -2.91 -5.31 -16.25
CA HIS A 17 -4.33 -5.26 -16.56
C HIS A 17 -4.78 -3.96 -17.23
N PHE A 18 -3.90 -2.97 -17.36
CA PHE A 18 -4.26 -1.71 -18.00
C PHE A 18 -4.25 -1.83 -19.51
N ARG A 19 -5.25 -1.18 -20.12
CA ARG A 19 -5.29 -0.96 -21.57
C ARG A 19 -4.39 0.24 -21.90
N GLN A 20 -3.82 0.26 -23.07
CA GLN A 20 -3.08 1.41 -23.60
C GLN A 20 -3.97 2.67 -23.58
N GLY A 21 -3.45 3.79 -23.05
CA GLY A 21 -4.17 5.06 -22.91
C GLY A 21 -5.18 5.11 -21.76
N GLN A 22 -5.31 4.06 -20.97
CA GLN A 22 -6.21 4.06 -19.81
C GLN A 22 -5.71 4.99 -18.70
N LEU A 23 -4.39 5.08 -18.49
CA LEU A 23 -3.78 6.02 -17.55
C LEU A 23 -3.66 7.43 -18.18
N PRO A 24 -3.62 8.50 -17.37
CA PRO A 24 -3.15 9.79 -17.83
C PRO A 24 -1.76 9.65 -18.46
N TRP A 25 -1.51 10.32 -19.59
CA TRP A 25 -0.29 10.11 -20.40
C TRP A 25 1.00 10.35 -19.61
N GLN A 26 0.99 11.27 -18.64
CA GLN A 26 2.15 11.52 -17.78
C GLN A 26 2.49 10.31 -16.91
N VAL A 27 1.46 9.68 -16.34
CA VAL A 27 1.62 8.48 -15.52
C VAL A 27 2.04 7.30 -16.39
N GLU A 28 1.37 7.09 -17.54
CA GLU A 28 1.68 6.02 -18.48
C GLU A 28 3.13 6.11 -18.98
N LYS A 29 3.58 7.31 -19.36
CA LYS A 29 4.97 7.56 -19.75
C LYS A 29 5.95 7.35 -18.61
N ALA A 30 5.62 7.83 -17.40
CA ALA A 30 6.52 7.66 -16.25
C ALA A 30 6.78 6.18 -15.93
N ILE A 31 5.76 5.31 -16.01
CA ILE A 31 5.93 3.89 -15.70
C ILE A 31 6.49 3.06 -16.86
N SER A 32 6.54 3.60 -18.07
CA SER A 32 6.98 2.86 -19.27
C SER A 32 8.44 2.43 -19.25
N ILE A 33 9.28 3.07 -18.44
CA ILE A 33 10.70 2.71 -18.28
C ILE A 33 10.92 1.39 -17.53
N ALA A 34 9.92 0.95 -16.75
CA ALA A 34 10.02 -0.28 -15.98
C ALA A 34 9.54 -1.49 -16.80
N PRO A 35 10.16 -2.67 -16.63
CA PRO A 35 9.65 -3.91 -17.18
C PRO A 35 8.25 -4.21 -16.62
N GLU A 36 7.45 -4.94 -17.37
CA GLU A 36 6.12 -5.38 -16.91
C GLU A 36 6.21 -6.25 -15.65
N GLY A 37 5.12 -6.24 -14.87
CA GLY A 37 5.03 -6.98 -13.63
C GLY A 37 5.28 -6.14 -12.38
N GLU A 38 5.78 -6.75 -11.32
CA GLU A 38 5.89 -6.14 -9.98
C GLU A 38 6.77 -4.88 -9.96
N VAL A 39 7.80 -4.81 -10.82
CA VAL A 39 8.69 -3.62 -10.90
C VAL A 39 7.92 -2.41 -11.42
N ARG A 40 7.09 -2.59 -12.47
CA ARG A 40 6.25 -1.51 -13.00
C ARG A 40 5.17 -1.09 -12.01
N ASP A 41 4.62 -2.03 -11.26
CA ASP A 41 3.65 -1.75 -10.19
C ASP A 41 4.28 -0.91 -9.06
N MET A 42 5.50 -1.25 -8.62
CA MET A 42 6.25 -0.45 -7.65
C MET A 42 6.48 0.98 -8.16
N LEU A 43 6.85 1.12 -9.43
CA LEU A 43 7.03 2.44 -10.03
C LEU A 43 5.72 3.21 -10.13
N LEU A 44 4.61 2.57 -10.52
CA LEU A 44 3.27 3.18 -10.53
C LEU A 44 2.93 3.76 -9.16
N LEU A 45 3.08 2.98 -8.10
CA LEU A 45 2.77 3.43 -6.74
C LEU A 45 3.66 4.58 -6.29
N SER A 46 4.94 4.57 -6.67
CA SER A 46 5.85 5.67 -6.42
C SER A 46 5.45 6.93 -7.20
N VAL A 47 5.12 6.80 -8.48
CA VAL A 47 4.64 7.90 -9.33
C VAL A 47 3.38 8.52 -8.73
N LEU A 48 2.37 7.73 -8.38
CA LEU A 48 1.14 8.22 -7.77
C LEU A 48 1.39 8.94 -6.44
N THR A 49 2.21 8.36 -5.55
CA THR A 49 2.50 8.94 -4.24
C THR A 49 3.22 10.27 -4.34
N ASN A 50 4.23 10.37 -5.21
CA ASN A 50 4.97 11.62 -5.43
C ASN A 50 4.13 12.66 -6.15
N SER A 51 3.40 12.27 -7.19
CA SER A 51 2.57 13.15 -8.00
C SER A 51 1.44 13.84 -7.22
N ALA A 52 1.01 13.28 -6.10
CA ALA A 52 0.03 13.92 -5.21
C ALA A 52 0.47 15.34 -4.78
N TYR A 53 1.78 15.55 -4.57
CA TYR A 53 2.33 16.85 -4.22
C TYR A 53 2.09 17.92 -5.30
N ALA A 54 2.06 17.53 -6.57
CA ALA A 54 1.87 18.43 -7.70
C ALA A 54 0.41 18.91 -7.87
N LEU A 55 -0.52 18.43 -7.05
CA LEU A 55 -1.96 18.69 -7.14
C LEU A 55 -2.51 19.45 -5.92
N PRO A 56 -1.93 20.62 -5.54
CA PRO A 56 -2.23 21.31 -4.29
C PRO A 56 -3.66 21.83 -4.18
N ALA A 57 -4.37 21.99 -5.29
CA ALA A 57 -5.74 22.49 -5.30
C ALA A 57 -6.81 21.39 -5.35
N MET A 58 -6.42 20.13 -5.50
CA MET A 58 -7.39 19.01 -5.53
C MET A 58 -7.92 18.69 -4.15
N ARG A 59 -9.23 18.51 -4.03
CA ARG A 59 -9.92 18.15 -2.78
C ARG A 59 -11.04 17.14 -3.04
N MET A 60 -11.47 16.44 -1.98
CA MET A 60 -12.68 15.62 -2.00
C MET A 60 -13.38 15.62 -0.65
N TYR A 61 -14.69 15.43 -0.67
CA TYR A 61 -15.47 15.14 0.53
C TYR A 61 -15.53 13.64 0.80
N HIS A 62 -15.38 13.25 2.07
CA HIS A 62 -15.50 11.85 2.48
C HIS A 62 -16.12 11.72 3.88
N GLY A 63 -16.97 10.71 4.04
CA GLY A 63 -17.58 10.40 5.34
C GLY A 63 -18.70 11.35 5.78
N PHE A 64 -19.14 11.16 7.05
CA PHE A 64 -20.11 12.00 7.73
C PHE A 64 -19.70 12.19 9.20
N PRO A 65 -19.57 13.42 9.73
CA PRO A 65 -19.65 14.69 8.98
C PRO A 65 -18.58 14.74 7.88
N HIS A 66 -18.80 15.54 6.85
CA HIS A 66 -17.89 15.59 5.70
C HIS A 66 -16.51 16.09 6.10
N HIS A 67 -15.52 15.19 6.01
CA HIS A 67 -14.11 15.56 6.03
C HIS A 67 -13.64 15.94 4.63
N VAL A 68 -12.75 16.91 4.56
CA VAL A 68 -12.10 17.33 3.31
C VAL A 68 -10.72 16.71 3.24
N TYR A 69 -10.45 15.97 2.18
CA TYR A 69 -9.15 15.31 1.96
C TYR A 69 -8.48 15.84 0.70
N GLY A 70 -7.15 15.93 0.74
CA GLY A 70 -6.27 16.10 -0.41
C GLY A 70 -5.87 14.76 -1.06
N PRO A 71 -5.03 14.81 -2.12
CA PRO A 71 -4.60 13.63 -2.86
C PRO A 71 -3.46 12.84 -2.19
N GLU A 72 -2.95 13.27 -1.07
CA GLU A 72 -1.74 12.73 -0.43
C GLU A 72 -1.90 11.25 -0.09
N LEU A 73 -0.91 10.43 -0.49
CA LEU A 73 -0.90 8.97 -0.28
C LEU A 73 0.16 8.57 0.73
N MET A 74 -0.16 7.55 1.51
CA MET A 74 0.83 6.76 2.24
C MET A 74 0.96 5.41 1.57
N THR A 75 2.15 5.08 1.08
CA THR A 75 2.43 3.84 0.33
C THR A 75 3.53 3.05 1.01
N MET A 76 3.31 1.75 1.15
CA MET A 76 4.27 0.80 1.72
C MET A 76 4.49 -0.36 0.76
N VAL A 77 5.75 -0.60 0.39
CA VAL A 77 6.15 -1.71 -0.47
C VAL A 77 7.03 -2.67 0.31
N LEU A 78 6.58 -3.91 0.46
CA LEU A 78 7.40 -5.00 1.00
C LEU A 78 7.95 -5.84 -0.14
N ALA A 79 9.26 -6.00 -0.17
CA ALA A 79 9.95 -6.69 -1.23
C ALA A 79 11.19 -7.44 -0.70
N PRO A 80 11.52 -8.61 -1.27
CA PRO A 80 12.79 -9.28 -0.97
C PRO A 80 13.99 -8.37 -1.30
N ALA A 81 15.18 -8.74 -0.84
CA ALA A 81 16.40 -8.16 -1.37
C ALA A 81 16.51 -8.46 -2.88
N ALA A 82 17.15 -7.58 -3.62
CA ALA A 82 17.35 -7.72 -5.07
C ALA A 82 16.03 -7.81 -5.89
N SER A 83 14.95 -7.17 -5.43
CA SER A 83 13.63 -7.14 -6.10
C SER A 83 13.44 -5.99 -7.08
N GLY A 84 14.46 -5.17 -7.34
CA GLY A 84 14.35 -4.01 -8.20
C GLY A 84 13.65 -2.79 -7.56
N LYS A 85 13.41 -2.78 -6.22
CA LYS A 85 12.73 -1.69 -5.51
C LYS A 85 13.36 -0.30 -5.68
N GLY A 86 14.64 -0.23 -6.10
CA GLY A 86 15.33 1.03 -6.45
C GLY A 86 14.63 1.83 -7.55
N ILE A 87 13.82 1.19 -8.40
CA ILE A 87 13.03 1.84 -9.45
C ILE A 87 12.10 2.93 -8.90
N MET A 88 11.66 2.82 -7.65
CA MET A 88 10.79 3.81 -7.02
C MET A 88 11.43 5.19 -6.89
N ASN A 89 12.77 5.30 -6.93
CA ASN A 89 13.46 6.59 -6.90
C ASN A 89 13.15 7.47 -8.12
N TYR A 90 12.74 6.88 -9.24
CA TYR A 90 12.29 7.66 -10.40
C TYR A 90 11.05 8.51 -10.09
N GLY A 91 10.14 8.04 -9.21
CA GLY A 91 9.00 8.87 -8.79
C GLY A 91 9.42 10.21 -8.16
N LYS A 92 10.56 10.23 -7.44
CA LYS A 92 11.12 11.45 -6.88
C LYS A 92 11.59 12.44 -7.96
N GLN A 93 12.15 11.95 -9.07
CA GLN A 93 12.65 12.79 -10.16
C GLN A 93 11.55 13.62 -10.81
N LEU A 94 10.29 13.17 -10.77
CA LEU A 94 9.13 13.90 -11.30
C LEU A 94 8.93 15.28 -10.64
N LEU A 95 9.39 15.46 -9.41
CA LEU A 95 9.20 16.70 -8.66
C LEU A 95 10.43 17.63 -8.71
N GLN A 96 11.53 17.23 -9.35
CA GLN A 96 12.73 18.06 -9.46
C GLN A 96 12.47 19.42 -10.13
N GLY A 97 11.53 19.47 -11.08
CA GLY A 97 11.11 20.73 -11.68
C GLY A 97 10.52 21.69 -10.65
N ILE A 98 9.70 21.18 -9.72
CA ILE A 98 9.11 21.98 -8.65
C ILE A 98 10.18 22.47 -7.67
N GLU A 99 11.13 21.61 -7.26
CA GLU A 99 12.24 22.01 -6.39
C GLU A 99 13.10 23.09 -7.04
N ASN A 100 13.48 22.90 -8.30
CA ASN A 100 14.40 23.79 -9.01
C ASN A 100 13.77 25.12 -9.43
N GLU A 101 12.51 25.09 -9.92
CA GLU A 101 11.85 26.29 -10.48
C GLU A 101 11.13 27.12 -9.42
N HIS A 102 10.68 26.49 -8.32
CA HIS A 102 9.90 27.16 -7.27
C HIS A 102 10.60 27.23 -5.93
N GLY A 103 11.81 26.68 -5.80
CA GLY A 103 12.59 26.68 -4.55
C GLY A 103 11.91 25.90 -3.42
N GLU A 104 11.06 24.92 -3.77
CA GLU A 104 10.34 24.12 -2.76
C GLU A 104 11.27 23.07 -2.17
N PHE A 105 11.23 22.93 -0.85
CA PHE A 105 11.86 21.79 -0.16
C PHE A 105 10.79 20.74 0.10
N ILE A 106 10.81 19.62 -0.65
CA ILE A 106 9.71 18.68 -0.70
C ILE A 106 9.94 17.46 0.22
N TYR A 107 11.16 16.95 0.24
CA TYR A 107 11.45 15.66 0.84
C TYR A 107 12.03 15.77 2.26
N LEU A 108 11.33 15.15 3.21
CA LEU A 108 11.82 14.96 4.58
C LEU A 108 12.47 13.58 4.73
N PRO A 109 13.70 13.50 5.25
CA PRO A 109 14.32 12.22 5.59
C PRO A 109 13.51 11.46 6.65
N ALA A 110 13.36 10.14 6.48
CA ALA A 110 12.68 9.31 7.47
C ALA A 110 13.47 9.17 8.78
N ASN A 111 14.80 9.39 8.74
CA ASN A 111 15.62 9.47 9.95
C ASN A 111 15.49 10.88 10.57
N THR A 112 14.37 11.13 11.20
CA THR A 112 14.06 12.41 11.82
C THR A 112 13.49 12.23 13.22
N SER A 113 13.75 13.19 14.11
CA SER A 113 13.10 13.21 15.42
C SER A 113 11.71 13.84 15.33
N SER A 114 10.83 13.55 16.29
CA SER A 114 9.51 14.19 16.38
C SER A 114 9.62 15.73 16.44
N ALA A 115 10.64 16.28 17.08
CA ALA A 115 10.87 17.72 17.13
C ALA A 115 11.28 18.32 15.77
N ALA A 116 12.16 17.62 15.04
CA ALA A 116 12.58 18.04 13.71
C ALA A 116 11.42 17.94 12.70
N LEU A 117 10.61 16.87 12.78
CA LEU A 117 9.40 16.72 11.97
C LEU A 117 8.45 17.91 12.17
N MET A 118 8.17 18.29 13.41
CA MET A 118 7.28 19.43 13.71
C MET A 118 7.85 20.77 13.21
N SER A 119 9.16 21.00 13.33
CA SER A 119 9.80 22.20 12.80
C SER A 119 9.71 22.26 11.28
N TYR A 120 9.96 21.13 10.62
CA TYR A 120 9.85 21.01 9.16
C TYR A 120 8.42 21.29 8.70
N LEU A 121 7.44 20.64 9.30
CA LEU A 121 6.01 20.84 8.95
C LEU A 121 5.58 22.29 9.17
N LYS A 122 6.04 22.96 10.24
CA LYS A 122 5.77 24.38 10.47
C LYS A 122 6.37 25.24 9.34
N MET A 123 7.63 24.99 8.98
CA MET A 123 8.33 25.71 7.91
C MET A 123 7.61 25.57 6.57
N LEU A 124 7.12 24.37 6.24
CA LEU A 124 6.46 24.06 4.96
C LEU A 124 4.93 24.13 5.03
N LYS A 125 4.36 24.73 6.07
CA LYS A 125 2.91 24.86 6.25
C LYS A 125 2.17 23.52 6.10
N GLY A 126 2.75 22.47 6.68
CA GLY A 126 2.17 21.13 6.69
C GLY A 126 2.34 20.31 5.41
N ARG A 127 3.07 20.80 4.40
CA ARG A 127 3.22 20.10 3.12
C ARG A 127 4.57 19.38 3.02
N GLY A 128 4.57 18.18 2.42
CA GLY A 128 5.83 17.47 2.17
C GLY A 128 5.65 16.00 1.83
N ILE A 129 6.77 15.35 1.60
CA ILE A 129 6.85 13.90 1.34
C ILE A 129 7.95 13.31 2.21
N MET A 130 7.68 12.17 2.85
CA MET A 130 8.70 11.33 3.46
C MET A 130 8.94 10.13 2.56
N MET A 131 10.17 9.93 2.11
CA MET A 131 10.54 8.78 1.29
C MET A 131 11.70 8.03 1.94
N ALA A 132 11.51 6.71 2.18
CA ALA A 132 12.54 5.84 2.70
C ALA A 132 12.55 4.50 1.95
N THR A 133 13.70 4.12 1.47
CA THR A 133 13.92 2.83 0.79
C THR A 133 14.12 1.67 1.77
N GLU A 134 14.31 1.97 3.07
CA GLU A 134 14.46 1.00 4.14
C GLU A 134 13.55 1.36 5.33
N ILE A 135 12.60 0.48 5.64
CA ILE A 135 11.61 0.65 6.72
C ILE A 135 12.29 0.85 8.08
N ASP A 136 13.45 0.22 8.32
CA ASP A 136 14.20 0.33 9.58
C ASP A 136 14.51 1.77 9.96
N THR A 137 14.72 2.64 8.98
CA THR A 137 14.99 4.06 9.21
C THR A 137 13.81 4.74 9.91
N LEU A 138 12.59 4.50 9.42
CA LEU A 138 11.36 5.01 10.02
C LEU A 138 11.07 4.32 11.37
N THR A 139 11.28 3.01 11.45
CA THR A 139 11.07 2.24 12.69
C THR A 139 11.89 2.80 13.84
N LYS A 140 13.18 3.06 13.63
CA LYS A 140 14.07 3.67 14.64
C LYS A 140 13.58 5.06 15.08
N ALA A 141 13.08 5.86 14.13
CA ALA A 141 12.53 7.19 14.44
C ALA A 141 11.23 7.10 15.26
N LEU A 142 10.37 6.12 14.99
CA LEU A 142 9.11 5.91 15.72
C LEU A 142 9.30 5.26 17.10
N ASP A 143 10.34 4.46 17.28
CA ASP A 143 10.67 3.80 18.55
C ASP A 143 11.55 4.66 19.47
N SER A 144 11.85 5.89 19.08
CA SER A 144 12.68 6.80 19.86
C SER A 144 12.10 7.03 21.27
N THR A 145 12.95 6.89 22.30
CA THR A 145 12.62 7.15 23.72
C THR A 145 12.25 8.61 23.99
N THR A 146 12.63 9.52 23.10
CA THR A 146 12.30 10.97 23.19
C THR A 146 10.95 11.32 22.58
N GLY A 147 10.12 10.34 22.27
CA GLY A 147 8.77 10.48 21.72
C GLY A 147 8.70 10.14 20.25
N GLY A 148 8.12 8.98 19.96
CA GLY A 148 7.74 8.60 18.61
C GLY A 148 6.67 9.54 18.03
N PHE A 149 6.46 9.50 16.74
CA PHE A 149 5.48 10.35 16.04
C PHE A 149 4.46 9.55 15.20
N SER A 150 4.18 8.30 15.62
CA SER A 150 3.20 7.44 14.91
C SER A 150 1.78 8.02 14.93
N ASP A 151 1.38 8.69 15.99
CA ASP A 151 0.15 9.45 16.11
C ASP A 151 0.11 10.62 15.12
N THR A 152 1.21 11.36 15.02
CA THR A 152 1.39 12.45 14.05
C THR A 152 1.18 11.97 12.61
N LEU A 153 1.77 10.81 12.23
CA LEU A 153 1.55 10.23 10.90
C LEU A 153 0.08 9.85 10.66
N ARG A 154 -0.61 9.37 11.69
CA ARG A 154 -2.04 9.04 11.57
C ARG A 154 -2.90 10.29 11.39
N ASN A 155 -2.59 11.38 12.11
CA ASN A 155 -3.28 12.66 11.96
C ASN A 155 -3.02 13.28 10.59
N MET A 156 -1.79 13.17 10.05
CA MET A 156 -1.47 13.60 8.68
C MET A 156 -2.34 12.89 7.63
N PHE A 157 -2.59 11.59 7.79
CA PHE A 157 -3.46 10.86 6.87
C PHE A 157 -4.89 11.40 6.88
N GLU A 158 -5.41 11.77 8.04
CA GLU A 158 -6.78 12.29 8.21
C GLU A 158 -6.88 13.80 7.97
N HIS A 159 -5.76 14.50 7.66
CA HIS A 159 -5.67 15.97 7.60
C HIS A 159 -6.10 16.67 8.90
N GLU A 160 -5.96 15.96 10.03
CA GLU A 160 -6.27 16.52 11.36
C GLU A 160 -5.15 17.44 11.84
N THR A 161 -5.54 18.50 12.55
CA THR A 161 -4.58 19.43 13.15
C THR A 161 -3.56 18.71 14.05
N ILE A 162 -2.29 18.99 13.83
CA ILE A 162 -1.20 18.49 14.64
C ILE A 162 -0.72 19.60 15.55
N SER A 163 -0.75 19.36 16.87
CA SER A 163 -0.30 20.34 17.85
C SER A 163 0.77 19.75 18.76
N LYS A 164 1.82 20.52 19.05
CA LYS A 164 2.89 20.14 19.98
C LYS A 164 3.38 21.33 20.76
N LEU A 165 3.37 21.20 22.10
CA LEU A 165 3.96 22.19 23.00
C LEU A 165 5.43 21.85 23.27
N ARG A 166 6.34 22.79 23.05
CA ARG A 166 7.76 22.68 23.36
C ARG A 166 8.03 23.27 24.75
N LYS A 167 8.34 22.41 25.73
CA LYS A 167 8.53 22.80 27.11
C LYS A 167 9.65 23.84 27.34
N ASN A 168 10.75 23.75 26.57
CA ASN A 168 11.93 24.60 26.75
C ASN A 168 11.82 25.98 26.07
N GLN A 169 10.82 26.22 25.25
CA GLN A 169 10.64 27.47 24.47
C GLN A 169 9.25 28.07 24.69
N GLU A 170 8.40 27.43 25.50
CA GLU A 170 6.97 27.81 25.68
C GLU A 170 6.26 28.04 24.33
N GLU A 171 6.74 27.34 23.27
CA GLU A 171 6.25 27.49 21.91
C GLU A 171 5.20 26.42 21.61
N LEU A 172 3.98 26.85 21.30
CA LEU A 172 2.96 25.99 20.69
C LEU A 172 3.17 25.96 19.18
N ILE A 173 3.50 24.76 18.66
CA ILE A 173 3.49 24.50 17.22
C ILE A 173 2.15 23.88 16.86
N GLU A 174 1.42 24.54 16.00
CA GLU A 174 0.16 24.05 15.46
C GLU A 174 0.19 24.06 13.93
N ILE A 175 -0.20 22.93 13.34
CA ILE A 175 -0.22 22.71 11.90
C ILE A 175 -1.63 22.25 11.55
N PRO A 176 -2.49 23.17 11.16
CA PRO A 176 -3.82 22.83 10.67
C PRO A 176 -3.72 22.23 9.27
N ASP A 177 -4.57 21.26 8.96
CA ASP A 177 -4.74 20.66 7.62
C ASP A 177 -3.40 20.23 6.97
N PRO A 178 -2.63 19.28 7.56
CA PRO A 178 -1.37 18.83 7.00
C PRO A 178 -1.57 18.01 5.72
N HIS A 179 -0.79 18.30 4.68
CA HIS A 179 -0.77 17.63 3.38
C HIS A 179 0.55 16.88 3.17
N PHE A 180 0.61 15.63 3.61
CA PHE A 180 1.86 14.90 3.69
C PHE A 180 1.74 13.48 3.13
N SER A 181 2.56 13.18 2.12
CA SER A 181 2.68 11.83 1.55
C SER A 181 3.82 11.05 2.17
N ILE A 182 3.69 9.73 2.20
CA ILE A 182 4.73 8.82 2.68
C ILE A 182 4.92 7.70 1.66
N LEU A 183 6.16 7.46 1.27
CA LEU A 183 6.56 6.30 0.47
C LEU A 183 7.68 5.56 1.19
N ILE A 184 7.38 4.36 1.67
CA ILE A 184 8.38 3.52 2.34
C ILE A 184 8.47 2.16 1.68
N SER A 185 9.67 1.60 1.67
CA SER A 185 9.88 0.22 1.26
C SER A 185 10.86 -0.50 2.18
N GLY A 186 10.73 -1.82 2.22
CA GLY A 186 11.61 -2.65 3.02
C GLY A 186 11.38 -4.13 2.81
N THR A 187 12.05 -4.94 3.59
CA THR A 187 11.88 -6.39 3.60
C THR A 187 10.77 -6.83 4.56
N PHE A 188 10.32 -8.08 4.41
CA PHE A 188 9.30 -8.66 5.30
C PHE A 188 9.73 -8.66 6.78
N ASN A 189 11.02 -8.84 7.06
CA ASN A 189 11.54 -8.85 8.42
C ASN A 189 11.50 -7.47 9.07
N GLN A 190 11.57 -6.40 8.29
CA GLN A 190 11.52 -5.02 8.77
C GLN A 190 10.09 -4.53 9.08
N LEU A 191 9.04 -5.24 8.60
CA LEU A 191 7.65 -4.88 8.86
C LEU A 191 7.26 -5.03 10.33
N LYS A 192 7.63 -6.16 10.96
CA LYS A 192 7.22 -6.49 12.34
C LYS A 192 7.67 -5.46 13.38
N PRO A 193 8.90 -4.94 13.34
CA PRO A 193 9.31 -3.86 14.23
C PRO A 193 8.51 -2.57 14.02
N LEU A 194 8.14 -2.25 12.77
CA LEU A 194 7.35 -1.05 12.45
C LEU A 194 5.89 -1.19 12.91
N ILE A 195 5.27 -2.33 12.61
CA ILE A 195 3.87 -2.62 12.92
C ILE A 195 3.81 -3.75 13.94
N LYS A 196 3.77 -3.37 15.21
CA LYS A 196 3.90 -4.30 16.36
C LYS A 196 2.66 -5.18 16.59
N SER A 197 1.50 -4.80 16.06
CA SER A 197 0.25 -5.56 16.18
C SER A 197 -0.71 -5.28 15.02
N ARG A 198 -1.67 -6.16 14.79
CA ARG A 198 -2.74 -5.98 13.81
C ARG A 198 -3.68 -4.83 14.13
N GLU A 199 -3.80 -4.46 15.40
CA GLU A 199 -4.61 -3.32 15.86
C GLU A 199 -3.91 -1.96 15.64
N ASN A 200 -2.65 -1.97 15.16
CA ASN A 200 -1.94 -0.73 14.88
C ASN A 200 -2.59 0.02 13.72
N GLY A 201 -3.27 1.14 14.05
CA GLY A 201 -3.99 1.96 13.09
C GLY A 201 -3.12 2.60 12.00
N LEU A 202 -1.78 2.54 12.10
CA LEU A 202 -0.88 3.08 11.08
C LEU A 202 -0.94 2.24 9.79
N MET A 203 -0.93 0.89 9.92
CA MET A 203 -0.96 0.00 8.76
C MET A 203 -2.17 0.25 7.83
N SER A 204 -3.34 0.45 8.42
CA SER A 204 -4.58 0.64 7.65
C SER A 204 -4.61 1.91 6.80
N ARG A 205 -3.63 2.79 6.97
CA ARG A 205 -3.47 4.05 6.21
C ARG A 205 -2.55 3.92 5.00
N PHE A 206 -1.87 2.79 4.88
CA PHE A 206 -0.97 2.55 3.76
C PHE A 206 -1.68 1.85 2.59
N ALA A 207 -1.45 2.36 1.37
CA ALA A 207 -1.57 1.60 0.14
C ALA A 207 -0.44 0.56 0.14
N SER A 208 -0.78 -0.67 0.53
CA SER A 208 0.20 -1.73 0.77
C SER A 208 0.44 -2.56 -0.49
N TYR A 209 1.69 -2.84 -0.82
CA TYR A 209 2.08 -3.71 -1.93
C TYR A 209 3.14 -4.71 -1.50
N VAL A 210 2.98 -5.97 -1.91
CA VAL A 210 3.88 -7.08 -1.58
C VAL A 210 4.46 -7.64 -2.87
N VAL A 211 5.77 -7.53 -3.02
CA VAL A 211 6.53 -8.13 -4.11
C VAL A 211 6.88 -9.56 -3.74
N LYS A 212 6.61 -10.51 -4.63
CA LYS A 212 6.80 -11.94 -4.39
C LYS A 212 8.12 -12.46 -4.96
N GLN A 213 8.60 -11.85 -6.03
CA GLN A 213 9.74 -12.35 -6.81
C GLN A 213 10.97 -11.46 -6.66
N THR A 214 12.13 -12.07 -6.71
CA THR A 214 13.40 -11.38 -6.95
C THR A 214 13.57 -11.16 -8.45
N GLN A 215 14.30 -10.12 -8.82
CA GLN A 215 14.68 -9.93 -10.22
C GLN A 215 15.77 -10.92 -10.62
N ASP A 216 15.73 -11.35 -11.88
CA ASP A 216 16.86 -12.06 -12.48
C ASP A 216 18.08 -11.14 -12.57
N PHE A 217 19.26 -11.78 -12.78
CA PHE A 217 20.48 -11.03 -13.02
C PHE A 217 20.34 -10.18 -14.29
N ASP A 218 20.64 -8.89 -14.19
CA ASP A 218 20.57 -7.96 -15.30
C ASP A 218 21.93 -7.82 -15.96
N ASP A 219 22.12 -8.46 -17.11
CA ASP A 219 23.37 -8.39 -17.89
C ASP A 219 23.71 -6.96 -18.33
N ARG A 220 22.73 -6.05 -18.36
CA ARG A 220 22.96 -4.64 -18.72
C ARG A 220 23.83 -3.89 -17.72
N VAL A 221 24.07 -4.45 -16.53
CA VAL A 221 25.01 -3.90 -15.54
C VAL A 221 26.44 -3.73 -16.09
N TRP A 222 26.79 -4.50 -17.13
CA TRP A 222 28.09 -4.46 -17.79
C TRP A 222 28.13 -3.58 -19.04
N LEU A 223 26.99 -2.98 -19.43
CA LEU A 223 26.96 -2.09 -20.58
C LEU A 223 27.51 -0.72 -20.19
N ASP A 224 28.60 -0.33 -20.84
CA ASP A 224 29.14 1.02 -20.75
C ASP A 224 28.22 1.98 -21.54
N THR A 225 27.86 3.09 -20.93
CA THR A 225 27.28 4.23 -21.68
C THR A 225 28.38 4.97 -22.40
N GLU A 226 28.16 5.30 -23.67
CA GLU A 226 29.08 6.19 -24.41
C GLU A 226 29.31 7.47 -23.60
N GLU A 227 30.56 7.91 -23.54
CA GLU A 227 30.95 9.10 -22.79
C GLU A 227 30.12 10.32 -23.24
N GLY A 228 29.36 10.92 -22.33
CA GLY A 228 28.47 12.06 -22.61
C GLY A 228 27.06 11.71 -23.10
N ALA A 229 26.72 10.43 -23.32
CA ALA A 229 25.35 10.05 -23.66
C ALA A 229 24.41 10.17 -22.45
N VAL A 230 23.29 10.85 -22.62
CA VAL A 230 22.23 10.92 -21.59
C VAL A 230 21.22 9.81 -21.86
N PRO A 231 20.97 8.91 -20.92
CA PRO A 231 19.99 7.84 -21.08
C PRO A 231 18.60 8.41 -21.44
N GLN A 232 17.86 7.72 -22.30
CA GLN A 232 16.55 8.18 -22.76
C GLN A 232 15.54 8.36 -21.60
N GLU A 233 15.65 7.52 -20.58
CA GLU A 233 14.85 7.59 -19.37
C GLU A 233 15.07 8.92 -18.62
N VAL A 234 16.30 9.40 -18.56
CA VAL A 234 16.64 10.68 -17.92
C VAL A 234 16.01 11.84 -18.69
N VAL A 235 16.11 11.82 -20.03
CA VAL A 235 15.47 12.85 -20.88
C VAL A 235 13.95 12.85 -20.71
N LEU A 236 13.34 11.67 -20.71
CA LEU A 236 11.90 11.52 -20.48
C LEU A 236 11.48 12.11 -19.12
N TYR A 237 12.19 11.76 -18.06
CA TYR A 237 11.85 12.25 -16.72
C TYR A 237 12.08 13.76 -16.56
N GLN A 238 13.07 14.34 -17.23
CA GLN A 238 13.24 15.80 -17.28
C GLN A 238 12.06 16.49 -17.99
N GLN A 239 11.54 15.90 -19.06
CA GLN A 239 10.34 16.42 -19.74
C GLN A 239 9.09 16.31 -18.86
N LEU A 240 8.89 15.17 -18.21
CA LEU A 240 7.79 14.98 -17.28
C LEU A 240 7.88 15.91 -16.08
N ALA A 241 9.07 16.13 -15.53
CA ALA A 241 9.28 17.03 -14.40
C ALA A 241 8.89 18.48 -14.76
N LYS A 242 9.18 18.95 -15.99
CA LYS A 242 8.74 20.28 -16.47
C LYS A 242 7.22 20.37 -16.58
N GLU A 243 6.57 19.37 -17.15
CA GLU A 243 5.10 19.34 -17.26
C GLU A 243 4.44 19.32 -15.86
N ILE A 244 4.96 18.52 -14.94
CA ILE A 244 4.45 18.43 -13.57
C ILE A 244 4.69 19.74 -12.81
N SER A 245 5.83 20.41 -13.00
CA SER A 245 6.12 21.72 -12.44
C SER A 245 5.14 22.78 -12.95
N HIS A 246 4.86 22.79 -14.26
CA HIS A 246 3.86 23.67 -14.85
C HIS A 246 2.47 23.45 -14.23
N ARG A 247 2.03 22.20 -14.11
CA ARG A 247 0.75 21.81 -13.48
C ARG A 247 0.66 22.29 -12.04
N TYR A 248 1.72 22.05 -11.25
CA TYR A 248 1.83 22.53 -9.89
C TYR A 248 1.66 24.06 -9.82
N ALA A 249 2.37 24.81 -10.67
CA ALA A 249 2.31 26.27 -10.70
C ALA A 249 0.88 26.79 -11.02
N CYS A 250 0.20 26.18 -12.00
CA CYS A 250 -1.18 26.50 -12.34
C CYS A 250 -2.13 26.26 -11.16
N MET A 251 -2.03 25.09 -10.53
CA MET A 251 -2.88 24.76 -9.38
C MET A 251 -2.58 25.60 -8.14
N LYS A 252 -1.31 25.91 -7.89
CA LYS A 252 -0.89 26.76 -6.75
C LYS A 252 -1.40 28.20 -6.87
N LYS A 253 -1.56 28.70 -8.10
CA LYS A 253 -2.10 30.03 -8.39
C LYS A 253 -3.61 30.10 -8.30
N SER A 254 -4.31 28.97 -8.27
CA SER A 254 -5.78 28.93 -8.19
C SER A 254 -6.27 29.58 -6.88
N LYS A 255 -7.35 30.36 -7.00
CA LYS A 255 -8.03 31.00 -5.84
C LYS A 255 -9.03 30.09 -5.13
N HIS A 256 -9.34 28.94 -5.71
CA HIS A 256 -10.29 27.98 -5.20
C HIS A 256 -9.77 26.55 -5.36
N TYR A 257 -10.38 25.61 -4.64
CA TYR A 257 -10.11 24.19 -4.76
C TYR A 257 -10.97 23.57 -5.87
N CYS A 258 -10.43 22.52 -6.50
CA CYS A 258 -11.15 21.66 -7.43
C CYS A 258 -11.62 20.40 -6.70
N TYR A 259 -12.93 20.27 -6.49
CA TYR A 259 -13.50 19.13 -5.78
C TYR A 259 -13.76 17.95 -6.71
N PHE A 260 -13.17 16.82 -6.37
CA PHE A 260 -13.33 15.54 -7.07
C PHE A 260 -14.60 14.81 -6.63
N TYR A 261 -15.36 14.31 -7.60
CA TYR A 261 -16.60 13.58 -7.38
C TYR A 261 -16.66 12.29 -8.20
N LEU A 262 -17.35 11.29 -7.65
CA LEU A 262 -17.81 10.11 -8.37
C LEU A 262 -19.26 10.31 -8.80
N THR A 263 -19.64 9.76 -9.96
CA THR A 263 -21.06 9.69 -10.38
C THR A 263 -21.85 8.77 -9.44
N ASP A 264 -23.18 8.84 -9.51
CA ASP A 264 -24.06 7.93 -8.73
C ASP A 264 -23.88 6.48 -9.14
N ALA A 265 -23.66 6.21 -10.43
CA ALA A 265 -23.39 4.88 -10.94
C ALA A 265 -22.06 4.33 -10.40
N GLN A 266 -21.00 5.14 -10.43
CA GLN A 266 -19.69 4.79 -9.89
C GLN A 266 -19.76 4.54 -8.37
N ARG A 267 -20.47 5.38 -7.60
CA ARG A 267 -20.69 5.17 -6.16
C ARG A 267 -21.41 3.85 -5.86
N LYS A 268 -22.45 3.52 -6.63
CA LYS A 268 -23.15 2.25 -6.49
C LYS A 268 -22.25 1.04 -6.84
N SER A 269 -21.43 1.16 -7.86
CA SER A 269 -20.50 0.11 -8.28
C SER A 269 -19.44 -0.17 -7.21
N ILE A 270 -18.75 0.88 -6.72
CA ILE A 270 -17.72 0.73 -5.68
C ILE A 270 -18.32 0.19 -4.37
N THR A 271 -19.54 0.61 -4.01
CA THR A 271 -20.24 0.10 -2.83
C THR A 271 -20.52 -1.40 -2.93
N ARG A 272 -20.97 -1.88 -4.11
CA ARG A 272 -21.18 -3.33 -4.33
C ARG A 272 -19.88 -4.12 -4.19
N MET A 273 -18.79 -3.62 -4.80
CA MET A 273 -17.49 -4.25 -4.69
C MET A 273 -17.04 -4.36 -3.22
N PHE A 274 -17.13 -3.25 -2.46
CA PHE A 274 -16.73 -3.25 -1.05
C PHE A 274 -17.58 -4.16 -0.17
N ARG A 275 -18.89 -4.24 -0.41
CA ARG A 275 -19.76 -5.18 0.31
C ARG A 275 -19.33 -6.63 0.06
N ALA A 276 -19.13 -7.01 -1.21
CA ALA A 276 -18.67 -8.35 -1.55
C ALA A 276 -17.31 -8.67 -0.91
N MET A 277 -16.37 -7.72 -0.91
CA MET A 277 -15.07 -7.90 -0.27
C MET A 277 -15.19 -7.96 1.26
N TYR A 278 -16.03 -7.14 1.86
CA TYR A 278 -16.29 -7.15 3.29
C TYR A 278 -16.84 -8.50 3.74
N ASP A 279 -17.85 -9.01 3.01
CA ASP A 279 -18.49 -10.31 3.31
C ASP A 279 -17.50 -11.49 3.13
N THR A 280 -16.50 -11.36 2.25
CA THR A 280 -15.48 -12.38 2.02
C THR A 280 -14.31 -12.28 2.99
N LEU A 281 -13.78 -11.08 3.22
CA LEU A 281 -12.53 -10.91 3.96
C LEU A 281 -12.73 -10.85 5.47
N ARG A 282 -13.84 -10.30 5.94
CA ARG A 282 -14.10 -10.21 7.39
C ARG A 282 -14.20 -11.57 8.08
N PRO A 283 -14.90 -12.58 7.55
CA PRO A 283 -14.87 -13.94 8.13
C PRO A 283 -13.49 -14.58 8.14
N ALA A 284 -12.66 -14.27 7.12
CA ALA A 284 -11.32 -14.83 6.98
C ALA A 284 -10.29 -14.19 7.93
N PHE A 285 -10.38 -12.86 8.16
CA PHE A 285 -9.36 -12.08 8.89
C PHE A 285 -9.83 -11.55 10.25
N GLY A 286 -11.12 -11.64 10.56
CA GLY A 286 -11.70 -11.11 11.79
C GLY A 286 -11.86 -9.59 11.81
N ASN A 287 -12.35 -9.05 12.94
CA ASN A 287 -12.65 -7.64 13.11
C ASN A 287 -11.41 -6.72 13.04
N GLU A 288 -10.22 -7.26 13.28
CA GLU A 288 -8.96 -6.52 13.22
C GLU A 288 -8.69 -5.97 11.80
N PHE A 289 -9.20 -6.66 10.76
CA PHE A 289 -9.07 -6.24 9.36
C PHE A 289 -10.04 -5.10 8.97
N ASP A 290 -11.08 -4.84 9.75
CA ASP A 290 -12.09 -3.81 9.49
C ASP A 290 -11.46 -2.41 9.29
N SER A 291 -10.38 -2.10 10.00
CA SER A 291 -9.69 -0.81 9.87
C SER A 291 -9.12 -0.59 8.47
N ILE A 292 -8.63 -1.64 7.82
CA ILE A 292 -8.11 -1.62 6.44
C ILE A 292 -9.28 -1.47 5.46
N LEU A 293 -10.32 -2.29 5.61
CA LEU A 293 -11.51 -2.22 4.76
C LEU A 293 -12.17 -0.83 4.78
N LYS A 294 -12.25 -0.20 5.95
CA LYS A 294 -12.89 1.12 6.10
C LYS A 294 -12.05 2.29 5.57
N ARG A 295 -10.71 2.15 5.50
CA ARG A 295 -9.81 3.21 4.98
C ARG A 295 -9.46 3.05 3.51
N MET A 296 -9.55 1.86 2.95
CA MET A 296 -9.29 1.64 1.53
C MET A 296 -10.13 2.56 0.61
N PRO A 297 -11.42 2.86 0.87
CA PRO A 297 -12.16 3.83 0.06
C PRO A 297 -11.55 5.23 0.01
N VAL A 298 -10.91 5.70 1.09
CA VAL A 298 -10.18 6.99 1.08
C VAL A 298 -8.97 6.90 0.16
N ILE A 299 -8.17 5.83 0.30
CA ILE A 299 -6.98 5.59 -0.54
C ILE A 299 -7.38 5.54 -2.02
N MET A 300 -8.42 4.78 -2.36
CA MET A 300 -8.92 4.68 -3.73
C MET A 300 -9.38 6.02 -4.29
N LYS A 301 -10.14 6.80 -3.53
CA LYS A 301 -10.58 8.13 -3.97
C LYS A 301 -9.41 9.09 -4.15
N ARG A 302 -8.35 9.00 -3.32
CA ARG A 302 -7.11 9.76 -3.50
C ARG A 302 -6.41 9.39 -4.81
N ILE A 303 -6.33 8.09 -5.14
CA ILE A 303 -5.80 7.63 -6.42
C ILE A 303 -6.65 8.18 -7.58
N GLY A 304 -7.97 8.06 -7.52
CA GLY A 304 -8.86 8.63 -8.52
C GLY A 304 -8.67 10.15 -8.68
N MET A 305 -8.50 10.87 -7.58
CA MET A 305 -8.24 12.31 -7.58
C MET A 305 -6.89 12.65 -8.25
N ILE A 306 -5.86 11.83 -8.07
CA ILE A 306 -4.57 11.99 -8.74
C ILE A 306 -4.74 11.76 -10.25
N LEU A 307 -5.35 10.66 -10.67
CA LEU A 307 -5.57 10.35 -12.08
C LEU A 307 -6.37 11.47 -12.76
N THR A 308 -7.52 11.84 -12.21
CA THR A 308 -8.37 12.92 -12.73
C THR A 308 -7.64 14.26 -12.74
N GLY A 309 -6.86 14.57 -11.69
CA GLY A 309 -6.05 15.77 -11.62
C GLY A 309 -5.02 15.89 -12.76
N PHE A 310 -4.46 14.77 -13.20
CA PHE A 310 -3.55 14.72 -14.34
C PHE A 310 -4.25 14.84 -15.71
N ARG A 311 -5.55 14.59 -15.79
CA ARG A 311 -6.32 14.80 -17.03
C ARG A 311 -6.81 16.24 -17.20
N LEU A 312 -6.75 17.08 -16.15
CA LEU A 312 -7.18 18.47 -16.27
C LEU A 312 -6.30 19.23 -17.26
N ASP A 313 -6.94 20.04 -18.11
CA ASP A 313 -6.26 20.92 -19.03
C ASP A 313 -5.79 22.19 -18.30
N MET A 314 -4.47 22.33 -18.14
CA MET A 314 -3.87 23.46 -17.44
C MET A 314 -3.83 24.75 -18.28
N SER A 315 -4.27 24.74 -19.54
CA SER A 315 -4.46 25.95 -20.35
C SER A 315 -5.77 26.68 -19.98
N GLN A 316 -6.69 25.99 -19.29
CA GLN A 316 -7.98 26.51 -18.86
C GLN A 316 -7.96 26.84 -17.36
N PRO A 317 -8.82 27.77 -16.89
CA PRO A 317 -9.02 27.98 -15.47
C PRO A 317 -9.41 26.67 -14.76
N LEU A 318 -8.87 26.44 -13.56
CA LEU A 318 -9.18 25.26 -12.77
C LEU A 318 -10.68 25.23 -12.47
N PRO A 319 -11.43 24.13 -12.75
CA PRO A 319 -12.83 24.06 -12.42
C PRO A 319 -13.01 23.87 -10.91
N GLU A 320 -14.10 24.40 -10.33
CA GLU A 320 -14.44 24.17 -8.92
C GLU A 320 -14.84 22.71 -8.66
N ARG A 321 -15.29 22.03 -9.69
CA ARG A 321 -15.76 20.63 -9.60
C ARG A 321 -15.28 19.83 -10.80
N VAL A 322 -14.79 18.60 -10.51
CA VAL A 322 -14.47 17.61 -11.53
C VAL A 322 -15.07 16.26 -11.18
N VAL A 323 -15.56 15.56 -12.19
CA VAL A 323 -16.14 14.23 -12.05
C VAL A 323 -15.16 13.21 -12.60
N CYS A 324 -14.98 12.10 -11.90
CA CYS A 324 -14.14 10.99 -12.33
C CYS A 324 -14.62 10.45 -13.70
N SER A 325 -13.71 10.33 -14.66
CA SER A 325 -14.00 9.63 -15.91
C SER A 325 -14.19 8.13 -15.66
N ASP A 326 -14.85 7.44 -16.58
CA ASP A 326 -15.04 5.99 -16.43
C ASP A 326 -13.70 5.23 -16.54
N ASP A 327 -12.76 5.68 -17.37
CA ASP A 327 -11.40 5.10 -17.44
C ASP A 327 -10.64 5.26 -16.12
N ASP A 328 -10.68 6.45 -15.49
CA ASP A 328 -10.05 6.66 -14.18
C ASP A 328 -10.78 5.86 -13.09
N PHE A 329 -12.11 5.71 -13.22
CA PHE A 329 -12.89 4.91 -12.28
C PHE A 329 -12.55 3.42 -12.38
N ASP A 330 -12.47 2.85 -13.56
CA ASP A 330 -12.06 1.47 -13.76
C ASP A 330 -10.63 1.24 -13.26
N THR A 331 -9.75 2.20 -13.50
CA THR A 331 -8.36 2.17 -13.00
C THR A 331 -8.32 2.17 -11.47
N LEU A 332 -9.04 3.07 -10.82
CA LEU A 332 -9.06 3.11 -9.35
C LEU A 332 -9.69 1.87 -8.73
N LEU A 333 -10.71 1.27 -9.38
CA LEU A 333 -11.31 0.00 -8.91
C LEU A 333 -10.29 -1.13 -8.97
N LEU A 334 -9.58 -1.26 -10.08
CA LEU A 334 -8.55 -2.28 -10.26
C LEU A 334 -7.42 -2.12 -9.24
N ILE A 335 -6.83 -0.92 -9.15
CA ILE A 335 -5.76 -0.64 -8.20
C ILE A 335 -6.24 -0.92 -6.77
N GLY A 336 -7.41 -0.42 -6.38
CA GLY A 336 -7.94 -0.59 -5.03
C GLY A 336 -8.21 -2.05 -4.68
N HIS A 337 -8.76 -2.84 -5.62
CA HIS A 337 -8.95 -4.28 -5.44
C HIS A 337 -7.62 -4.99 -5.20
N LYS A 338 -6.60 -4.74 -6.05
CA LYS A 338 -5.29 -5.35 -5.91
C LYS A 338 -4.58 -4.92 -4.61
N LEU A 339 -4.62 -3.62 -4.27
CA LEU A 339 -4.05 -3.13 -3.00
C LEU A 339 -4.72 -3.75 -1.77
N LEU A 340 -6.03 -4.05 -1.84
CA LEU A 340 -6.71 -4.72 -0.75
C LEU A 340 -6.25 -6.18 -0.60
N LEU A 341 -5.99 -6.89 -1.71
CA LEU A 341 -5.38 -8.23 -1.68
C LEU A 341 -3.96 -8.19 -1.08
N HIS A 342 -3.12 -7.23 -1.49
CA HIS A 342 -1.79 -7.03 -0.90
C HIS A 342 -1.86 -6.66 0.58
N SER A 343 -2.82 -5.83 0.98
CA SER A 343 -3.05 -5.49 2.39
C SER A 343 -3.44 -6.74 3.21
N ALA A 344 -4.25 -7.63 2.65
CA ALA A 344 -4.59 -8.90 3.28
C ALA A 344 -3.37 -9.82 3.44
N MET A 345 -2.53 -9.91 2.40
CA MET A 345 -1.25 -10.65 2.47
C MET A 345 -0.34 -10.09 3.56
N MET A 346 -0.16 -8.77 3.59
CA MET A 346 0.68 -8.09 4.59
C MET A 346 0.11 -8.26 6.00
N PHE A 347 -1.22 -8.18 6.17
CA PHE A 347 -1.89 -8.38 7.45
C PHE A 347 -1.66 -9.80 8.01
N GLN A 348 -1.60 -10.82 7.15
CA GLN A 348 -1.28 -12.19 7.56
C GLN A 348 0.13 -12.34 8.14
N MET A 349 1.06 -11.48 7.73
CA MET A 349 2.45 -11.49 8.21
C MET A 349 2.61 -10.86 9.60
N LEU A 350 1.59 -10.13 10.09
CA LEU A 350 1.63 -9.46 11.38
C LEU A 350 1.27 -10.40 12.53
N PRO A 351 1.87 -10.23 13.72
CA PRO A 351 1.48 -11.00 14.90
C PRO A 351 0.04 -10.71 15.32
N ASN A 352 -0.66 -11.73 15.78
CA ASN A 352 -1.99 -11.57 16.37
C ASN A 352 -1.89 -10.78 17.68
N SER A 353 -2.85 -9.90 17.95
CA SER A 353 -2.91 -9.13 19.19
C SER A 353 -3.07 -10.00 20.44
N LYS A 354 -3.52 -11.25 20.29
CA LYS A 354 -3.75 -12.23 21.38
C LYS A 354 -2.57 -13.18 21.61
N ASP A 355 -1.57 -13.22 20.74
CA ASP A 355 -0.45 -14.17 20.79
C ASP A 355 0.88 -13.44 20.77
N ALA A 356 1.22 -12.80 21.87
CA ALA A 356 2.53 -12.17 22.06
C ALA A 356 3.62 -13.19 22.44
N ALA A 357 3.75 -14.29 21.67
CA ALA A 357 4.89 -15.20 21.71
C ALA A 357 5.55 -15.26 20.33
N PRO A 358 6.87 -14.95 20.23
CA PRO A 358 7.55 -14.97 18.92
C PRO A 358 7.74 -16.41 18.47
N GLY A 359 7.16 -16.79 17.33
CA GLY A 359 7.54 -18.02 16.63
C GLY A 359 6.44 -18.87 15.98
N GLU A 360 5.15 -18.71 16.29
CA GLU A 360 4.13 -19.69 15.89
C GLU A 360 3.17 -19.26 14.77
N ILE A 361 3.20 -18.04 14.27
CA ILE A 361 2.08 -17.46 13.51
C ILE A 361 2.04 -17.85 12.03
N GLY A 362 3.16 -18.04 11.39
CA GLY A 362 3.21 -18.58 10.02
C GLY A 362 2.68 -20.02 9.94
N HIS A 363 2.88 -20.80 10.99
CA HIS A 363 2.42 -22.17 11.09
C HIS A 363 0.89 -22.30 11.21
N ASN A 364 0.19 -21.41 11.89
CA ASN A 364 -1.24 -21.55 12.15
C ASN A 364 -2.13 -21.30 10.91
N LEU A 365 -1.73 -20.45 9.99
CA LEU A 365 -2.52 -20.17 8.78
C LEU A 365 -2.35 -21.27 7.74
N VAL A 366 -1.12 -21.68 7.50
CA VAL A 366 -0.85 -22.82 6.61
C VAL A 366 -1.46 -24.10 7.21
N GLN A 367 -1.45 -24.25 8.54
CA GLN A 367 -2.13 -25.33 9.23
C GLN A 367 -3.65 -25.28 9.06
N LYS A 368 -4.29 -24.12 9.19
CA LYS A 368 -5.73 -23.95 8.94
C LYS A 368 -6.07 -24.29 7.48
N GLN A 369 -5.32 -23.78 6.54
CA GLN A 369 -5.50 -24.05 5.12
C GLN A 369 -5.30 -25.53 4.81
N PHE A 370 -4.29 -26.16 5.40
CA PHE A 370 -4.06 -27.59 5.31
C PHE A 370 -5.30 -28.38 5.75
N PHE A 371 -5.84 -28.09 6.93
CA PHE A 371 -7.03 -28.78 7.42
C PHE A 371 -8.30 -28.42 6.64
N GLN A 372 -8.43 -27.21 6.11
CA GLN A 372 -9.57 -26.83 5.26
C GLN A 372 -9.60 -27.61 3.94
N MET A 373 -8.44 -27.85 3.33
CA MET A 373 -8.33 -28.60 2.08
C MET A 373 -8.55 -30.09 2.21
N LEU A 374 -8.37 -30.66 3.40
CA LEU A 374 -8.67 -32.06 3.64
C LEU A 374 -10.18 -32.29 3.68
N PRO A 375 -10.72 -33.41 3.12
CA PRO A 375 -12.12 -33.79 3.29
C PRO A 375 -12.46 -34.11 4.76
N THR A 376 -13.75 -34.25 5.08
CA THR A 376 -14.22 -34.59 6.44
C THR A 376 -13.64 -35.91 6.91
N ASP A 377 -13.66 -36.91 6.04
CA ASP A 377 -13.02 -38.22 6.24
C ASP A 377 -11.81 -38.26 5.27
N PHE A 378 -10.60 -38.47 5.78
CA PHE A 378 -9.38 -38.46 4.99
C PHE A 378 -8.36 -39.51 5.44
N THR A 379 -7.47 -39.88 4.53
CA THR A 379 -6.37 -40.81 4.79
C THR A 379 -5.05 -40.07 5.04
N LYS A 380 -4.06 -40.81 5.58
CA LYS A 380 -2.67 -40.26 5.66
C LYS A 380 -2.11 -39.87 4.29
N GLN A 381 -2.52 -40.57 3.22
CA GLN A 381 -2.09 -40.21 1.85
C GLN A 381 -2.69 -38.88 1.38
N ASP A 382 -3.96 -38.61 1.73
CA ASP A 382 -4.59 -37.32 1.41
C ASP A 382 -3.90 -36.18 2.15
N ALA A 383 -3.54 -36.40 3.41
CA ALA A 383 -2.77 -35.44 4.19
C ALA A 383 -1.37 -35.17 3.60
N VAL A 384 -0.67 -36.21 3.11
CA VAL A 384 0.64 -36.05 2.45
C VAL A 384 0.48 -35.26 1.16
N LYS A 385 -0.47 -35.59 0.28
CA LYS A 385 -0.72 -34.85 -0.96
C LYS A 385 -1.05 -33.39 -0.70
N THR A 386 -1.90 -33.12 0.30
CA THR A 386 -2.26 -31.76 0.67
C THR A 386 -1.05 -30.99 1.24
N ALA A 387 -0.20 -31.66 2.02
CA ALA A 387 1.04 -31.08 2.55
C ALA A 387 2.03 -30.74 1.43
N GLU A 388 2.19 -31.61 0.41
CA GLU A 388 3.04 -31.38 -0.76
C GLU A 388 2.55 -30.15 -1.56
N VAL A 389 1.24 -30.04 -1.81
CA VAL A 389 0.64 -28.89 -2.50
C VAL A 389 0.90 -27.56 -1.77
N LEU A 390 0.94 -27.59 -0.44
CA LEU A 390 1.16 -26.42 0.40
C LEU A 390 2.65 -26.19 0.77
N GLY A 391 3.57 -27.01 0.26
CA GLY A 391 5.00 -26.93 0.58
C GLY A 391 5.32 -27.25 2.05
N ILE A 392 4.49 -28.09 2.71
CA ILE A 392 4.64 -28.45 4.12
C ILE A 392 5.51 -29.69 4.25
N ALA A 393 6.56 -29.61 5.06
CA ALA A 393 7.40 -30.78 5.36
C ALA A 393 6.59 -31.88 6.08
N SER A 394 6.78 -33.15 5.72
CA SER A 394 6.05 -34.30 6.28
C SER A 394 6.08 -34.35 7.81
N ARG A 395 7.22 -34.03 8.43
CA ARG A 395 7.36 -33.97 9.90
C ARG A 395 6.49 -32.88 10.53
N THR A 396 6.30 -31.75 9.85
CA THR A 396 5.40 -30.67 10.30
C THR A 396 3.94 -31.09 10.21
N MET A 397 3.54 -31.69 9.10
CA MET A 397 2.21 -32.25 8.88
C MET A 397 1.85 -33.30 9.95
N GLU A 398 2.76 -34.25 10.23
CA GLU A 398 2.54 -35.29 11.26
C GLU A 398 2.37 -34.67 12.66
N ARG A 399 3.16 -33.65 13.01
CA ARG A 399 3.01 -32.90 14.26
C ARG A 399 1.64 -32.20 14.36
N TRP A 400 1.15 -31.64 13.25
CA TRP A 400 -0.16 -31.01 13.21
C TRP A 400 -1.30 -32.01 13.39
N LEU A 401 -1.24 -33.13 12.71
CA LEU A 401 -2.22 -34.23 12.90
C LEU A 401 -2.24 -34.71 14.36
N ALA A 402 -1.06 -34.94 14.95
CA ALA A 402 -0.97 -35.36 16.35
C ALA A 402 -1.57 -34.34 17.32
N LYS A 403 -1.29 -33.03 17.10
CA LYS A 403 -1.83 -31.94 17.92
C LYS A 403 -3.36 -31.85 17.79
N SER A 404 -3.90 -31.93 16.56
CA SER A 404 -5.35 -31.87 16.33
C SER A 404 -6.12 -33.11 16.83
N ILE A 405 -5.47 -34.26 16.94
CA ILE A 405 -6.04 -35.43 17.63
C ILE A 405 -6.09 -35.15 19.14
N GLN A 406 -5.04 -34.60 19.74
CA GLN A 406 -5.02 -34.24 21.18
C GLN A 406 -6.05 -33.17 21.55
N SER A 407 -6.30 -32.18 20.64
CA SER A 407 -7.30 -31.12 20.84
C SER A 407 -8.74 -31.57 20.52
N LEU A 408 -8.96 -32.82 20.15
CA LEU A 408 -10.27 -33.36 19.77
C LEU A 408 -10.92 -32.64 18.57
N GLU A 409 -10.12 -32.10 17.67
CA GLU A 409 -10.59 -31.57 16.39
C GLU A 409 -10.67 -32.65 15.30
N ILE A 410 -9.88 -33.69 15.46
CA ILE A 410 -9.80 -34.85 14.56
C ILE A 410 -9.82 -36.13 15.39
N GLU A 411 -10.54 -37.10 14.91
CA GLU A 411 -10.53 -38.45 15.44
C GLU A 411 -9.75 -39.40 14.52
N ARG A 412 -8.94 -40.26 15.09
CA ARG A 412 -8.26 -41.31 14.36
C ARG A 412 -9.15 -42.58 14.37
N ILE A 413 -9.73 -42.93 13.23
CA ILE A 413 -10.66 -44.04 13.11
C ILE A 413 -9.91 -45.38 13.09
N ASN A 414 -8.80 -45.46 12.35
CA ASN A 414 -7.93 -46.63 12.28
C ASN A 414 -6.49 -46.20 11.87
N GLN A 415 -5.62 -47.19 11.60
CA GLN A 415 -4.25 -46.92 11.19
C GLN A 415 -4.23 -46.26 9.81
N GLY A 416 -4.05 -44.89 9.80
CA GLY A 416 -3.95 -44.08 8.58
C GLY A 416 -5.24 -43.46 8.08
N ALA A 417 -6.38 -43.60 8.82
CA ALA A 417 -7.65 -42.94 8.51
C ALA A 417 -8.10 -42.01 9.66
N TYR A 418 -8.59 -40.84 9.28
CA TYR A 418 -8.95 -39.74 10.18
C TYR A 418 -10.29 -39.13 9.83
N LYS A 419 -10.99 -38.57 10.82
CA LYS A 419 -12.24 -37.83 10.64
C LYS A 419 -12.21 -36.51 11.39
N LYS A 420 -12.62 -35.43 10.74
CA LYS A 420 -12.83 -34.14 11.38
C LYS A 420 -14.06 -34.18 12.28
N LEU A 421 -13.91 -33.66 13.49
CA LEU A 421 -15.03 -33.53 14.43
C LEU A 421 -15.69 -32.16 14.30
N PRO A 422 -17.01 -32.03 14.49
CA PRO A 422 -17.67 -30.73 14.48
C PRO A 422 -17.13 -29.85 15.61
N SER A 423 -16.84 -28.57 15.30
CA SER A 423 -16.38 -27.63 16.31
C SER A 423 -17.40 -27.44 17.42
N LYS A 424 -16.97 -27.49 18.67
CA LYS A 424 -17.82 -27.36 19.88
C LYS A 424 -18.45 -25.97 20.09
N ASN A 425 -18.40 -25.04 19.12
CA ASN A 425 -18.93 -23.69 19.23
C ASN A 425 -20.13 -23.44 18.31
N MET A 426 -21.22 -24.22 18.52
CA MET A 426 -22.57 -23.80 18.10
C MET A 426 -23.60 -24.43 19.07
N SER A 427 -23.58 -23.95 20.33
CA SER A 427 -24.76 -23.98 21.21
C SER A 427 -24.45 -23.23 22.50
N ALA A 428 -24.80 -21.96 22.54
CA ALA A 428 -25.40 -21.22 23.65
C ALA A 428 -25.65 -19.76 23.19
#